data_a88919a88ba09d670822bf3b64057709
#
_entry.id   a88919a88ba09d670822bf3b64057709
#
_cell.length_a   1.000
_cell.length_b   1.000
_cell.length_c   1.000
_cell.angle_alpha   90.00
_cell.angle_beta   90.00
_cell.angle_gamma   90.00
#
_symmetry.space_group_name_H-M   'P 1'
#
loop_
_entity.id
_entity.type
_entity.pdbx_description
1 polymer ?
#
loop_
_entity_poly.entity_id
_entity_poly.type
_entity_poly.pdbx_seq_one_letter_code
_entity_poly.pdbx_strand_id
1 'polypeptide(L)'
;IAFNTISELFFGNIEFELESSVIGMPNFKTNLLNAGFLNGISAHVLELDDGHRGAQIHLGAVIFPTALAISEAYDLDGKSFLEAVIAGYEVGIMLGQIVNPQHRNNGFHTTGTVGTFVAGAVASKLLNLDENQTLNALGLCGTQAAGLLESDHNGSMGKVLHVGKAVYNGLISAFLALNGFTGAGTIFDGDEGFLKTMVLSDSDFSLDVALKNMGKVRVRDIYFKKYPFCRHLHSSIDTVLKLKASIGEEYEHIGNVIIKTYDVAAKHDNYNPKNVEELKQSLPYAVAIMLVCGEIDLDDLNQLIEFGLLDSYSTVDKVN
;
A
#
# COMPACT_ATOMS: atom_id res chain seq x y z
N ILE A 1 19.35 -27.15 -10.90
CA ILE A 1 19.10 -25.85 -11.57
C ILE A 1 18.68 -24.83 -10.52
N ALA A 2 17.52 -24.95 -9.87
CA ALA A 2 17.01 -23.95 -8.91
C ALA A 2 18.03 -23.51 -7.83
N PHE A 3 18.74 -24.48 -7.21
CA PHE A 3 19.78 -24.16 -6.22
C PHE A 3 20.92 -23.34 -6.83
N ASN A 4 21.38 -23.68 -8.03
CA ASN A 4 22.47 -22.97 -8.69
C ASN A 4 22.02 -21.53 -9.04
N THR A 5 20.81 -21.33 -9.57
CA THR A 5 20.26 -19.99 -9.87
C THR A 5 20.16 -19.15 -8.61
N ILE A 6 19.68 -19.73 -7.50
CA ILE A 6 19.62 -19.02 -6.22
C ILE A 6 21.02 -18.71 -5.69
N SER A 7 21.95 -19.68 -5.78
CA SER A 7 23.35 -19.48 -5.36
C SER A 7 24.03 -18.37 -6.16
N GLU A 8 23.83 -18.34 -7.46
CA GLU A 8 24.40 -17.30 -8.33
C GLU A 8 23.81 -15.93 -7.99
N LEU A 9 22.51 -15.87 -7.74
CA LEU A 9 21.85 -14.63 -7.32
C LEU A 9 22.35 -14.11 -5.95
N PHE A 10 22.50 -15.01 -4.97
CA PHE A 10 22.86 -14.61 -3.60
C PHE A 10 24.36 -14.59 -3.31
N PHE A 11 25.17 -15.33 -4.05
CA PHE A 11 26.62 -15.46 -3.84
C PHE A 11 27.46 -15.08 -5.05
N GLY A 12 26.87 -14.95 -6.24
CA GLY A 12 27.48 -14.43 -7.45
C GLY A 12 27.40 -12.91 -7.46
N ASN A 13 28.37 -12.31 -7.04
CA ASN A 13 28.91 -10.96 -6.87
C ASN A 13 28.33 -9.75 -7.64
N ILE A 14 27.26 -9.81 -8.39
CA ILE A 14 26.90 -8.66 -9.24
C ILE A 14 25.71 -7.86 -8.67
N GLU A 15 24.65 -8.52 -8.19
CA GLU A 15 23.41 -7.81 -7.89
C GLU A 15 23.29 -7.36 -6.42
N PHE A 16 24.07 -7.95 -5.52
CA PHE A 16 24.18 -7.51 -4.13
C PHE A 16 25.17 -6.38 -3.88
N GLU A 17 26.02 -6.08 -4.85
CA GLU A 17 26.88 -4.89 -4.84
C GLU A 17 26.17 -3.64 -5.36
N LEU A 18 25.02 -3.80 -6.04
CA LEU A 18 24.21 -2.70 -6.53
C LEU A 18 23.47 -2.04 -5.37
N GLU A 19 23.88 -0.83 -5.05
CA GLU A 19 23.38 -0.08 -3.91
C GLU A 19 22.33 0.96 -4.32
N SER A 20 21.35 1.14 -3.47
CA SER A 20 20.33 2.17 -3.61
C SER A 20 20.12 2.89 -2.29
N SER A 21 19.70 4.13 -2.37
CA SER A 21 19.48 5.02 -1.24
C SER A 21 18.25 4.62 -0.43
N VAL A 22 18.33 4.78 0.89
CA VAL A 22 17.17 4.74 1.77
C VAL A 22 16.71 6.16 2.04
N ILE A 23 15.49 6.49 1.60
CA ILE A 23 14.90 7.82 1.73
C ILE A 23 14.76 8.17 3.21
N GLY A 24 15.15 9.38 3.59
CA GLY A 24 15.16 9.82 4.99
C GLY A 24 16.43 9.47 5.76
N MET A 25 17.36 8.70 5.16
CA MET A 25 18.66 8.38 5.75
C MET A 25 19.80 8.96 4.89
N PRO A 26 20.17 10.23 5.08
CA PRO A 26 21.20 10.88 4.26
C PRO A 26 22.52 10.10 4.25
N ASN A 27 23.09 9.90 3.05
CA ASN A 27 24.34 9.17 2.82
C ASN A 27 24.31 7.67 3.21
N PHE A 28 23.14 7.10 3.46
CA PHE A 28 23.00 5.67 3.68
C PHE A 28 22.50 4.97 2.42
N LYS A 29 23.26 4.01 1.97
CA LYS A 29 22.92 3.09 0.88
C LYS A 29 23.01 1.65 1.36
N THR A 30 22.23 0.80 0.75
CA THR A 30 22.26 -0.66 0.97
C THR A 30 21.91 -1.36 -0.33
N ASN A 31 22.02 -2.68 -0.38
CA ASN A 31 21.62 -3.39 -1.59
C ASN A 31 20.19 -3.03 -2.00
N LEU A 32 19.91 -3.06 -3.29
CA LEU A 32 18.65 -2.58 -3.86
C LEU A 32 17.40 -3.28 -3.28
N LEU A 33 17.48 -4.56 -2.90
CA LEU A 33 16.35 -5.29 -2.29
C LEU A 33 16.01 -4.71 -0.91
N ASN A 34 17.02 -4.47 -0.07
CA ASN A 34 16.84 -3.89 1.25
C ASN A 34 16.41 -2.41 1.16
N ALA A 35 16.97 -1.64 0.21
CA ALA A 35 16.56 -0.26 -0.02
C ALA A 35 15.08 -0.20 -0.43
N GLY A 36 14.67 -1.03 -1.38
CA GLY A 36 13.27 -1.15 -1.80
C GLY A 36 12.35 -1.53 -0.64
N PHE A 37 12.74 -2.54 0.17
CA PHE A 37 11.99 -2.96 1.35
C PHE A 37 11.78 -1.81 2.36
N LEU A 38 12.86 -1.14 2.75
CA LEU A 38 12.82 -0.05 3.73
C LEU A 38 12.03 1.15 3.21
N ASN A 39 12.24 1.54 1.94
CA ASN A 39 11.50 2.62 1.32
C ASN A 39 10.01 2.30 1.17
N GLY A 40 9.65 1.03 0.91
CA GLY A 40 8.27 0.59 0.87
C GLY A 40 7.55 0.72 2.22
N ILE A 41 8.22 0.34 3.31
CA ILE A 41 7.72 0.57 4.67
C ILE A 41 7.54 2.06 4.94
N SER A 42 8.57 2.87 4.67
CA SER A 42 8.56 4.31 4.93
C SER A 42 7.48 5.04 4.13
N ALA A 43 7.21 4.61 2.89
CA ALA A 43 6.20 5.21 2.04
C ALA A 43 4.76 5.00 2.55
N HIS A 44 4.52 3.97 3.37
CA HIS A 44 3.18 3.62 3.85
C HIS A 44 2.93 3.97 5.32
N VAL A 45 3.98 4.05 6.14
CA VAL A 45 3.85 4.19 7.60
C VAL A 45 3.13 5.46 8.05
N LEU A 46 3.20 6.52 7.26
CA LEU A 46 2.62 7.82 7.62
C LEU A 46 1.12 7.95 7.30
N GLU A 47 0.51 6.97 6.62
CA GLU A 47 -0.88 7.05 6.13
C GLU A 47 -1.16 8.32 5.28
N LEU A 48 -0.13 8.84 4.59
CA LEU A 48 -0.19 10.01 3.69
C LEU A 48 0.05 9.66 2.22
N ASP A 49 0.15 8.37 1.93
CA ASP A 49 0.34 7.84 0.60
C ASP A 49 -0.90 8.05 -0.31
N ASP A 50 -0.72 7.69 -1.57
CA ASP A 50 -1.80 7.71 -2.55
C ASP A 50 -2.78 6.54 -2.38
N GLY A 51 -3.80 6.52 -3.20
CA GLY A 51 -4.69 5.38 -3.32
C GLY A 51 -5.61 5.47 -4.53
N HIS A 52 -6.14 4.32 -4.93
CA HIS A 52 -7.16 4.24 -5.96
C HIS A 52 -8.45 3.66 -5.38
N ARG A 53 -9.55 4.43 -5.49
CA ARG A 53 -10.82 4.08 -4.80
C ARG A 53 -11.41 2.75 -5.27
N GLY A 54 -11.51 2.54 -6.58
CA GLY A 54 -12.10 1.31 -7.13
C GLY A 54 -11.20 0.07 -7.01
N ALA A 55 -9.88 0.27 -7.00
CA ALA A 55 -8.91 -0.82 -6.83
C ALA A 55 -8.58 -1.10 -5.35
N GLN A 56 -8.95 -0.22 -4.43
CA GLN A 56 -8.71 -0.33 -2.97
C GLN A 56 -7.26 -0.68 -2.63
N ILE A 57 -6.32 0.06 -3.22
CA ILE A 57 -4.88 -0.20 -3.15
C ILE A 57 -4.10 1.11 -3.05
N HIS A 58 -2.93 1.06 -2.41
CA HIS A 58 -1.97 2.16 -2.24
C HIS A 58 -0.76 1.92 -3.12
N LEU A 59 -0.84 2.33 -4.39
CA LEU A 59 0.09 1.92 -5.43
C LEU A 59 1.44 2.63 -5.34
N GLY A 60 1.45 3.92 -5.05
CA GLY A 60 2.68 4.70 -4.98
C GLY A 60 3.67 4.16 -3.96
N ALA A 61 3.17 3.66 -2.82
CA ALA A 61 3.98 3.07 -1.76
C ALA A 61 4.73 1.79 -2.19
N VAL A 62 4.30 1.15 -3.29
CA VAL A 62 4.96 -0.03 -3.89
C VAL A 62 5.77 0.36 -5.12
N ILE A 63 5.17 1.15 -6.01
CA ILE A 63 5.75 1.47 -7.33
C ILE A 63 7.03 2.29 -7.20
N PHE A 64 6.99 3.41 -6.43
CA PHE A 64 8.14 4.30 -6.32
C PHE A 64 9.34 3.65 -5.64
N PRO A 65 9.21 2.93 -4.50
CA PRO A 65 10.32 2.20 -3.90
C PRO A 65 10.94 1.16 -4.83
N THR A 66 10.12 0.42 -5.59
CA THR A 66 10.60 -0.55 -6.58
C THR A 66 11.36 0.14 -7.70
N ALA A 67 10.77 1.19 -8.27
CA ALA A 67 11.36 1.89 -9.41
C ALA A 67 12.65 2.63 -9.02
N LEU A 68 12.67 3.29 -7.87
CA LEU A 68 13.86 3.99 -7.36
C LEU A 68 15.00 3.02 -7.09
N ALA A 69 14.73 1.89 -6.45
CA ALA A 69 15.74 0.90 -6.13
C ALA A 69 16.49 0.40 -7.37
N ILE A 70 15.77 0.06 -8.44
CA ILE A 70 16.38 -0.40 -9.68
C ILE A 70 17.02 0.76 -10.45
N SER A 71 16.31 1.89 -10.58
CA SER A 71 16.80 3.00 -11.41
C SER A 71 18.08 3.61 -10.85
N GLU A 72 18.21 3.71 -9.53
CA GLU A 72 19.44 4.17 -8.90
C GLU A 72 20.57 3.16 -9.04
N ALA A 73 20.28 1.86 -8.78
CA ALA A 73 21.27 0.81 -8.86
C ALA A 73 21.86 0.60 -10.26
N TYR A 74 21.06 0.83 -11.30
CA TYR A 74 21.44 0.63 -12.70
C TYR A 74 21.66 1.94 -13.47
N ASP A 75 21.67 3.09 -12.79
CA ASP A 75 21.83 4.44 -13.39
C ASP A 75 20.88 4.67 -14.59
N LEU A 76 19.61 4.33 -14.41
CA LEU A 76 18.59 4.45 -15.45
C LEU A 76 18.11 5.91 -15.58
N ASP A 77 17.73 6.29 -16.78
CA ASP A 77 17.23 7.64 -17.04
C ASP A 77 15.81 7.88 -16.51
N GLY A 78 15.46 9.15 -16.32
CA GLY A 78 14.14 9.55 -15.79
C GLY A 78 12.96 9.16 -16.68
N LYS A 79 13.17 8.96 -17.98
CA LYS A 79 12.12 8.50 -18.90
C LYS A 79 11.79 7.04 -18.64
N SER A 80 12.79 6.18 -18.56
CA SER A 80 12.63 4.76 -18.21
C SER A 80 11.95 4.59 -16.86
N PHE A 81 12.36 5.38 -15.86
CA PHE A 81 11.70 5.44 -14.55
C PHE A 81 10.21 5.78 -14.67
N LEU A 82 9.85 6.87 -15.34
CA LEU A 82 8.45 7.30 -15.48
C LEU A 82 7.60 6.31 -16.28
N GLU A 83 8.14 5.70 -17.32
CA GLU A 83 7.44 4.65 -18.08
C GLU A 83 7.11 3.45 -17.19
N ALA A 84 8.04 3.03 -16.33
CA ALA A 84 7.82 1.92 -15.41
C ALA A 84 6.81 2.28 -14.31
N VAL A 85 6.85 3.52 -13.78
CA VAL A 85 5.86 4.02 -12.83
C VAL A 85 4.46 3.99 -13.44
N ILE A 86 4.28 4.50 -14.66
CA ILE A 86 2.98 4.49 -15.35
C ILE A 86 2.51 3.05 -15.57
N ALA A 87 3.37 2.14 -16.02
CA ALA A 87 3.03 0.74 -16.20
C ALA A 87 2.59 0.07 -14.88
N GLY A 88 3.27 0.38 -13.77
CA GLY A 88 2.91 -0.09 -12.45
C GLY A 88 1.50 0.34 -12.03
N TYR A 89 1.13 1.60 -12.26
CA TYR A 89 -0.23 2.08 -11.99
C TYR A 89 -1.29 1.39 -12.87
N GLU A 90 -1.00 1.20 -14.17
CA GLU A 90 -1.93 0.50 -15.08
C GLU A 90 -2.20 -0.93 -14.61
N VAL A 91 -1.14 -1.69 -14.32
CA VAL A 91 -1.24 -3.07 -13.83
C VAL A 91 -1.95 -3.13 -12.48
N GLY A 92 -1.57 -2.26 -11.54
CA GLY A 92 -2.10 -2.29 -10.18
C GLY A 92 -3.56 -1.88 -10.10
N ILE A 93 -3.98 -0.86 -10.86
CA ILE A 93 -5.38 -0.45 -10.92
C ILE A 93 -6.23 -1.54 -11.59
N MET A 94 -5.73 -2.12 -12.68
CA MET A 94 -6.42 -3.21 -13.36
C MET A 94 -6.65 -4.40 -12.42
N LEU A 95 -5.58 -4.95 -11.84
CA LEU A 95 -5.68 -6.10 -10.94
C LEU A 95 -6.52 -5.79 -9.71
N GLY A 96 -6.30 -4.62 -9.08
CA GLY A 96 -7.07 -4.21 -7.93
C GLY A 96 -8.58 -4.10 -8.20
N GLN A 97 -8.98 -3.63 -9.38
CA GLN A 97 -10.40 -3.57 -9.79
C GLN A 97 -10.99 -4.95 -10.08
N ILE A 98 -10.19 -5.90 -10.58
CA ILE A 98 -10.63 -7.28 -10.80
C ILE A 98 -10.94 -7.97 -9.48
N VAL A 99 -10.06 -7.81 -8.48
CA VAL A 99 -10.15 -8.60 -7.25
C VAL A 99 -11.06 -7.97 -6.19
N ASN A 100 -11.25 -6.66 -6.19
CA ASN A 100 -12.04 -5.97 -5.16
C ASN A 100 -13.50 -5.72 -5.60
N PRO A 101 -14.44 -5.72 -4.63
CA PRO A 101 -14.23 -5.70 -3.18
C PRO A 101 -14.03 -7.08 -2.53
N GLN A 102 -14.21 -8.19 -3.24
CA GLN A 102 -14.24 -9.55 -2.68
C GLN A 102 -12.95 -9.90 -1.94
N HIS A 103 -11.79 -9.64 -2.55
CA HIS A 103 -10.48 -9.90 -1.97
C HIS A 103 -10.29 -9.23 -0.62
N ARG A 104 -10.65 -7.94 -0.52
CA ARG A 104 -10.61 -7.21 0.74
C ARG A 104 -11.63 -7.75 1.75
N ASN A 105 -12.83 -8.11 1.30
CA ASN A 105 -13.87 -8.69 2.18
C ASN A 105 -13.46 -10.05 2.75
N ASN A 106 -12.60 -10.78 2.02
CA ASN A 106 -11.99 -12.03 2.50
C ASN A 106 -10.83 -11.80 3.47
N GLY A 107 -10.54 -10.57 3.85
CA GLY A 107 -9.53 -10.22 4.85
C GLY A 107 -8.12 -9.99 4.28
N PHE A 108 -7.95 -9.87 2.97
CA PHE A 108 -6.65 -9.59 2.37
C PHE A 108 -6.37 -8.10 2.23
N HIS A 109 -5.14 -7.70 2.51
CA HIS A 109 -4.63 -6.35 2.24
C HIS A 109 -4.14 -6.25 0.79
N THR A 110 -4.95 -5.63 -0.07
CA THR A 110 -4.68 -5.56 -1.52
C THR A 110 -3.29 -5.00 -1.84
N THR A 111 -2.79 -4.03 -1.06
CA THR A 111 -1.45 -3.45 -1.27
C THR A 111 -0.33 -4.48 -1.03
N GLY A 112 -0.51 -5.39 -0.09
CA GLY A 112 0.45 -6.48 0.15
C GLY A 112 0.40 -7.57 -0.91
N THR A 113 -0.80 -7.94 -1.37
CA THR A 113 -1.01 -9.04 -2.31
C THR A 113 -0.83 -8.61 -3.76
N VAL A 114 -1.71 -7.75 -4.28
CA VAL A 114 -1.62 -7.21 -5.65
C VAL A 114 -0.37 -6.37 -5.82
N GLY A 115 0.07 -5.65 -4.78
CA GLY A 115 1.32 -4.89 -4.82
C GLY A 115 2.55 -5.72 -5.14
N THR A 116 2.59 -7.01 -4.75
CA THR A 116 3.69 -7.92 -5.12
C THR A 116 3.77 -8.10 -6.64
N PHE A 117 2.65 -8.27 -7.31
CA PHE A 117 2.60 -8.34 -8.79
C PHE A 117 2.98 -7.00 -9.43
N VAL A 118 2.53 -5.89 -8.83
CA VAL A 118 2.87 -4.54 -9.31
C VAL A 118 4.38 -4.31 -9.24
N ALA A 119 5.01 -4.63 -8.12
CA ALA A 119 6.46 -4.52 -7.97
C ALA A 119 7.20 -5.40 -8.98
N GLY A 120 6.74 -6.65 -9.19
CA GLY A 120 7.29 -7.53 -10.21
C GLY A 120 7.17 -6.96 -11.63
N ALA A 121 6.03 -6.35 -11.97
CA ALA A 121 5.82 -5.74 -13.28
C ALA A 121 6.70 -4.49 -13.49
N VAL A 122 6.83 -3.62 -12.48
CA VAL A 122 7.71 -2.45 -12.50
C VAL A 122 9.17 -2.89 -12.66
N ALA A 123 9.59 -3.88 -11.88
CA ALA A 123 10.94 -4.43 -11.95
C ALA A 123 11.23 -5.06 -13.31
N SER A 124 10.31 -5.86 -13.84
CA SER A 124 10.43 -6.48 -15.17
C SER A 124 10.60 -5.43 -16.28
N LYS A 125 9.84 -4.34 -16.20
CA LYS A 125 9.93 -3.22 -17.17
C LYS A 125 11.30 -2.55 -17.11
N LEU A 126 11.82 -2.25 -15.91
CA LEU A 126 13.12 -1.56 -15.75
C LEU A 126 14.31 -2.45 -16.09
N LEU A 127 14.20 -3.76 -15.81
CA LEU A 127 15.22 -4.75 -16.15
C LEU A 127 15.14 -5.20 -17.62
N ASN A 128 14.19 -4.65 -18.42
CA ASN A 128 13.95 -5.02 -19.81
C ASN A 128 13.76 -6.53 -20.02
N LEU A 129 13.03 -7.18 -19.10
CA LEU A 129 12.69 -8.58 -19.22
C LEU A 129 11.82 -8.83 -20.46
N ASP A 130 12.08 -9.91 -21.16
CA ASP A 130 11.22 -10.33 -22.26
C ASP A 130 9.85 -10.84 -21.75
N GLU A 131 8.94 -11.18 -22.66
CA GLU A 131 7.60 -11.63 -22.34
C GLU A 131 7.61 -12.88 -21.46
N ASN A 132 8.46 -13.86 -21.79
CA ASN A 132 8.54 -15.12 -21.04
C ASN A 132 9.15 -14.90 -19.65
N GLN A 133 10.19 -14.09 -19.54
CA GLN A 133 10.79 -13.73 -18.26
C GLN A 133 9.80 -12.94 -17.39
N THR A 134 9.06 -12.00 -17.98
CA THR A 134 8.01 -11.25 -17.27
C THR A 134 6.90 -12.16 -16.77
N LEU A 135 6.45 -13.12 -17.58
CA LEU A 135 5.47 -14.11 -17.17
C LEU A 135 5.98 -14.96 -15.98
N ASN A 136 7.22 -15.41 -16.04
CA ASN A 136 7.85 -16.12 -14.94
C ASN A 136 7.96 -15.27 -13.68
N ALA A 137 8.34 -13.99 -13.80
CA ALA A 137 8.40 -13.06 -12.66
C ALA A 137 7.03 -12.90 -11.98
N LEU A 138 5.96 -12.69 -12.77
CA LEU A 138 4.60 -12.60 -12.24
C LEU A 138 4.14 -13.93 -11.60
N GLY A 139 4.49 -15.08 -12.20
CA GLY A 139 4.23 -16.38 -11.61
C GLY A 139 4.89 -16.57 -10.25
N LEU A 140 6.12 -16.09 -10.10
CA LEU A 140 6.86 -16.09 -8.82
C LEU A 140 6.27 -15.09 -7.82
N CYS A 141 5.78 -13.94 -8.27
CA CYS A 141 5.08 -12.98 -7.42
C CYS A 141 3.84 -13.59 -6.77
N GLY A 142 3.05 -14.37 -7.53
CA GLY A 142 1.82 -14.96 -7.02
C GLY A 142 2.04 -15.91 -5.84
N THR A 143 3.13 -16.68 -5.86
CA THR A 143 3.47 -17.57 -4.74
C THR A 143 3.92 -16.83 -3.47
N GLN A 144 4.19 -15.54 -3.56
CA GLN A 144 4.68 -14.70 -2.47
C GLN A 144 3.69 -13.59 -2.08
N ALA A 145 2.58 -13.47 -2.80
CA ALA A 145 1.55 -12.48 -2.56
C ALA A 145 0.86 -12.75 -1.20
N ALA A 146 1.09 -11.89 -0.22
CA ALA A 146 0.59 -12.07 1.14
C ALA A 146 0.26 -10.73 1.81
N GLY A 147 -0.63 -10.78 2.80
CA GLY A 147 -1.03 -9.65 3.63
C GLY A 147 -2.45 -9.84 4.17
N LEU A 148 -2.61 -9.84 5.49
CA LEU A 148 -3.90 -10.00 6.15
C LEU A 148 -4.31 -8.71 6.85
N LEU A 149 -5.56 -8.30 6.69
CA LEU A 149 -6.13 -7.11 7.33
C LEU A 149 -6.27 -7.24 8.84
N GLU A 150 -6.13 -8.45 9.40
CA GLU A 150 -6.14 -8.64 10.84
C GLU A 150 -5.07 -7.79 11.55
N SER A 151 -3.93 -7.57 10.90
CA SER A 151 -2.89 -6.67 11.41
C SER A 151 -3.35 -5.22 11.55
N ASP A 152 -4.26 -4.77 10.70
CA ASP A 152 -4.85 -3.43 10.72
C ASP A 152 -5.88 -3.29 11.85
N HIS A 153 -6.72 -4.30 12.01
CA HIS A 153 -7.74 -4.35 13.07
C HIS A 153 -7.13 -4.46 14.48
N ASN A 154 -5.97 -5.10 14.59
CA ASN A 154 -5.28 -5.32 15.87
C ASN A 154 -4.28 -4.19 16.22
N GLY A 155 -4.20 -3.12 15.41
CA GLY A 155 -3.30 -2.00 15.66
C GLY A 155 -1.81 -2.37 15.60
N SER A 156 -1.46 -3.39 14.83
CA SER A 156 -0.07 -3.83 14.68
C SER A 156 0.61 -3.16 13.50
N MET A 157 1.94 -3.16 13.50
CA MET A 157 2.76 -2.66 12.37
C MET A 157 2.75 -3.59 11.15
N GLY A 158 1.98 -4.68 11.17
CA GLY A 158 1.93 -5.66 10.08
C GLY A 158 1.48 -5.05 8.75
N LYS A 159 0.60 -4.05 8.77
CA LYS A 159 0.14 -3.35 7.58
C LYS A 159 1.28 -2.71 6.78
N VAL A 160 2.17 -2.00 7.45
CA VAL A 160 3.31 -1.35 6.77
C VAL A 160 4.34 -2.35 6.30
N LEU A 161 4.53 -3.45 7.04
CA LEU A 161 5.36 -4.58 6.62
C LEU A 161 4.88 -5.19 5.30
N HIS A 162 3.57 -5.27 5.07
CA HIS A 162 3.03 -5.83 3.82
C HIS A 162 3.56 -5.09 2.59
N VAL A 163 3.72 -3.76 2.66
CA VAL A 163 4.21 -2.95 1.54
C VAL A 163 5.69 -3.20 1.28
N GLY A 164 6.53 -3.14 2.31
CA GLY A 164 7.95 -3.47 2.17
C GLY A 164 8.16 -4.87 1.60
N LYS A 165 7.39 -5.86 2.08
CA LYS A 165 7.43 -7.22 1.55
C LYS A 165 6.95 -7.32 0.10
N ALA A 166 5.92 -6.58 -0.29
CA ALA A 166 5.46 -6.55 -1.67
C ALA A 166 6.57 -6.07 -2.60
N VAL A 167 7.26 -4.99 -2.23
CA VAL A 167 8.42 -4.46 -2.96
C VAL A 167 9.54 -5.50 -3.04
N TYR A 168 9.96 -6.04 -1.89
CA TYR A 168 11.03 -7.02 -1.83
C TYR A 168 10.72 -8.27 -2.67
N ASN A 169 9.53 -8.83 -2.50
CA ASN A 169 9.11 -10.06 -3.18
C ASN A 169 8.94 -9.85 -4.69
N GLY A 170 8.48 -8.68 -5.13
CA GLY A 170 8.41 -8.33 -6.55
C GLY A 170 9.80 -8.17 -7.17
N LEU A 171 10.70 -7.46 -6.50
CA LEU A 171 12.09 -7.31 -6.92
C LEU A 171 12.78 -8.67 -7.08
N ILE A 172 12.78 -9.49 -6.03
CA ILE A 172 13.45 -10.80 -6.07
C ILE A 172 12.82 -11.73 -7.12
N SER A 173 11.50 -11.65 -7.35
CA SER A 173 10.84 -12.45 -8.40
C SER A 173 11.34 -12.07 -9.79
N ALA A 174 11.52 -10.77 -10.06
CA ALA A 174 12.04 -10.30 -11.34
C ALA A 174 13.50 -10.72 -11.55
N PHE A 175 14.34 -10.61 -10.52
CA PHE A 175 15.74 -11.07 -10.60
C PHE A 175 15.87 -12.57 -10.76
N LEU A 176 15.05 -13.35 -10.07
CA LEU A 176 15.01 -14.82 -10.25
C LEU A 176 14.63 -15.19 -11.69
N ALA A 177 13.60 -14.52 -12.24
CA ALA A 177 13.16 -14.75 -13.61
C ALA A 177 14.21 -14.32 -14.64
N LEU A 178 14.90 -13.19 -14.42
CA LEU A 178 16.03 -12.72 -15.23
C LEU A 178 17.10 -13.80 -15.33
N ASN A 179 17.35 -14.52 -14.23
CA ASN A 179 18.35 -15.59 -14.13
C ASN A 179 17.77 -16.99 -14.46
N GLY A 180 16.63 -17.06 -15.14
CA GLY A 180 16.07 -18.30 -15.67
C GLY A 180 15.26 -19.16 -14.67
N PHE A 181 14.90 -18.59 -13.50
CA PHE A 181 13.97 -19.26 -12.59
C PHE A 181 12.55 -19.16 -13.14
N THR A 182 11.79 -20.25 -13.10
CA THR A 182 10.45 -20.32 -13.71
C THR A 182 9.35 -20.13 -12.69
N GLY A 183 8.29 -19.41 -13.09
CA GLY A 183 7.04 -19.26 -12.37
C GLY A 183 5.86 -19.87 -13.12
N ALA A 184 4.73 -20.04 -12.44
CA ALA A 184 3.53 -20.59 -13.05
C ALA A 184 2.92 -19.59 -14.04
N GLY A 185 2.87 -19.92 -15.33
CA GLY A 185 2.26 -19.08 -16.37
C GLY A 185 0.75 -18.85 -16.19
N THR A 186 0.09 -19.75 -15.45
CA THR A 186 -1.36 -19.68 -15.12
C THR A 186 -1.61 -19.14 -13.73
N ILE A 187 -0.69 -18.33 -13.17
CA ILE A 187 -0.75 -17.85 -11.77
C ILE A 187 -2.02 -17.07 -11.45
N PHE A 188 -2.63 -16.39 -12.41
CA PHE A 188 -3.85 -15.63 -12.20
C PHE A 188 -5.11 -16.48 -12.32
N ASP A 189 -5.26 -17.24 -13.40
CA ASP A 189 -6.50 -17.89 -13.86
C ASP A 189 -6.50 -19.43 -13.73
N GLY A 190 -5.39 -20.03 -13.36
CA GLY A 190 -5.28 -21.47 -13.11
C GLY A 190 -6.25 -21.94 -12.01
N ASP A 191 -6.49 -23.26 -11.94
CA ASP A 191 -7.44 -23.84 -10.97
C ASP A 191 -7.05 -23.59 -9.50
N GLU A 192 -5.77 -23.43 -9.22
CA GLU A 192 -5.22 -23.04 -7.93
C GLU A 192 -4.57 -21.65 -8.01
N GLY A 193 -4.93 -20.85 -9.01
CA GLY A 193 -4.41 -19.51 -9.26
C GLY A 193 -4.96 -18.45 -8.31
N PHE A 194 -4.35 -17.27 -8.35
CA PHE A 194 -4.59 -16.16 -7.44
C PHE A 194 -6.09 -15.73 -7.41
N LEU A 195 -6.74 -15.66 -8.58
CA LEU A 195 -8.14 -15.23 -8.65
C LEU A 195 -9.08 -16.25 -7.99
N LYS A 196 -8.86 -17.54 -8.20
CA LYS A 196 -9.70 -18.58 -7.60
C LYS A 196 -9.47 -18.76 -6.11
N THR A 197 -8.20 -18.68 -5.67
CA THR A 197 -7.85 -18.98 -4.27
C THR A 197 -8.03 -17.80 -3.32
N MET A 198 -7.74 -16.58 -3.76
CA MET A 198 -7.76 -15.40 -2.88
C MET A 198 -8.96 -14.48 -3.10
N VAL A 199 -9.69 -14.61 -4.23
CA VAL A 199 -10.89 -13.81 -4.44
C VAL A 199 -12.14 -14.58 -4.05
N LEU A 200 -12.14 -15.92 -4.15
CA LEU A 200 -13.21 -16.82 -3.72
C LEU A 200 -14.59 -16.41 -4.28
N SER A 201 -14.67 -16.10 -5.54
CA SER A 201 -15.89 -15.64 -6.18
C SER A 201 -16.27 -16.60 -7.31
N ASP A 202 -17.54 -16.97 -7.36
CA ASP A 202 -18.14 -17.74 -8.46
C ASP A 202 -18.34 -16.88 -9.74
N SER A 203 -17.97 -15.60 -9.69
CA SER A 203 -18.08 -14.73 -10.85
C SER A 203 -16.99 -15.04 -11.87
N ASP A 204 -17.38 -15.23 -13.12
CA ASP A 204 -16.47 -15.33 -14.26
C ASP A 204 -15.71 -14.01 -14.41
N PHE A 205 -14.47 -13.98 -13.91
CA PHE A 205 -13.57 -12.85 -14.14
C PHE A 205 -13.14 -12.84 -15.60
N SER A 206 -13.60 -11.84 -16.34
CA SER A 206 -13.11 -11.62 -17.68
C SER A 206 -11.87 -10.74 -17.64
N LEU A 207 -10.69 -11.36 -17.65
CA LEU A 207 -9.42 -10.66 -17.89
C LEU A 207 -9.47 -9.84 -19.18
N ASP A 208 -10.17 -10.32 -20.20
CA ASP A 208 -10.36 -9.61 -21.47
C ASP A 208 -11.02 -8.25 -21.31
N VAL A 209 -12.00 -8.10 -20.42
CA VAL A 209 -12.65 -6.81 -20.13
C VAL A 209 -11.68 -5.87 -19.42
N ALA A 210 -10.88 -6.38 -18.51
CA ALA A 210 -9.87 -5.60 -17.78
C ALA A 210 -8.75 -5.13 -18.74
N LEU A 211 -8.26 -6.01 -19.60
CA LEU A 211 -7.22 -5.71 -20.60
C LEU A 211 -7.69 -4.65 -21.62
N LYS A 212 -8.93 -4.66 -22.06
CA LYS A 212 -9.52 -3.64 -22.95
C LYS A 212 -9.49 -2.22 -22.36
N ASN A 213 -9.34 -2.12 -21.07
CA ASN A 213 -9.28 -0.85 -20.36
C ASN A 213 -7.84 -0.37 -20.04
N MET A 214 -6.81 -1.13 -20.37
CA MET A 214 -5.41 -0.71 -20.22
C MET A 214 -5.02 0.42 -21.19
N GLY A 215 -3.98 1.17 -20.84
CA GLY A 215 -3.44 2.26 -21.67
C GLY A 215 -4.21 3.58 -21.58
N LYS A 216 -5.09 3.74 -20.60
CA LYS A 216 -5.86 4.99 -20.38
C LYS A 216 -5.16 6.00 -19.46
N VAL A 217 -3.90 5.78 -19.11
CA VAL A 217 -3.12 6.64 -18.19
C VAL A 217 -3.84 6.82 -16.85
N ARG A 218 -4.20 5.70 -16.23
CA ARG A 218 -5.02 5.64 -14.99
C ARG A 218 -4.35 6.22 -13.76
N VAL A 219 -3.07 6.54 -13.81
CA VAL A 219 -2.41 7.30 -12.75
C VAL A 219 -3.13 8.61 -12.43
N ARG A 220 -3.96 9.13 -13.35
CA ARG A 220 -4.79 10.32 -13.13
C ARG A 220 -6.01 10.07 -12.23
N ASP A 221 -6.37 8.82 -11.97
CA ASP A 221 -7.54 8.44 -11.18
C ASP A 221 -7.21 8.22 -9.70
N ILE A 222 -5.94 8.38 -9.32
CA ILE A 222 -5.50 8.29 -7.93
C ILE A 222 -5.86 9.51 -7.12
N TYR A 223 -5.98 9.33 -5.82
CA TYR A 223 -6.04 10.42 -4.85
C TYR A 223 -4.82 10.39 -3.93
N PHE A 224 -4.49 11.52 -3.32
CA PHE A 224 -3.55 11.59 -2.20
C PHE A 224 -4.30 11.76 -0.90
N LYS A 225 -3.82 11.14 0.18
CA LYS A 225 -4.35 11.34 1.50
C LYS A 225 -3.98 12.74 2.01
N LYS A 226 -4.95 13.44 2.56
CA LYS A 226 -4.79 14.80 3.11
C LYS A 226 -4.48 14.76 4.61
N TYR A 227 -4.92 13.71 5.29
CA TYR A 227 -4.79 13.56 6.73
C TYR A 227 -4.08 12.23 7.06
N PRO A 228 -3.26 12.19 8.14
CA PRO A 228 -2.52 10.98 8.54
C PRO A 228 -3.43 9.94 9.21
N PHE A 229 -4.53 9.62 8.56
CA PHE A 229 -5.56 8.69 9.01
C PHE A 229 -5.98 7.74 7.89
N CYS A 230 -6.64 6.65 8.28
CA CYS A 230 -7.29 5.76 7.32
C CYS A 230 -8.20 6.53 6.37
N ARG A 231 -8.14 6.20 5.07
CA ARG A 231 -8.90 6.92 4.04
C ARG A 231 -10.41 6.95 4.30
N HIS A 232 -10.94 5.92 4.96
CA HIS A 232 -12.36 5.83 5.29
C HIS A 232 -12.83 6.93 6.25
N LEU A 233 -11.93 7.56 7.01
CA LEU A 233 -12.23 8.60 7.99
C LEU A 233 -12.27 10.01 7.37
N HIS A 234 -11.62 10.21 6.22
CA HIS A 234 -11.42 11.55 5.63
C HIS A 234 -12.70 12.32 5.34
N SER A 235 -13.78 11.66 4.92
CA SER A 235 -15.06 12.34 4.66
C SER A 235 -15.69 12.92 5.94
N SER A 236 -15.55 12.21 7.06
CA SER A 236 -15.99 12.68 8.36
C SER A 236 -15.11 13.82 8.86
N ILE A 237 -13.80 13.72 8.66
CA ILE A 237 -12.83 14.79 8.97
C ILE A 237 -13.15 16.05 8.15
N ASP A 238 -13.31 15.94 6.83
CA ASP A 238 -13.67 17.09 5.98
C ASP A 238 -14.99 17.75 6.45
N THR A 239 -15.94 16.95 6.91
CA THR A 239 -17.25 17.45 7.38
C THR A 239 -17.11 18.17 8.72
N VAL A 240 -16.38 17.61 9.68
CA VAL A 240 -16.20 18.26 10.99
C VAL A 240 -15.40 19.55 10.87
N LEU A 241 -14.42 19.62 9.99
CA LEU A 241 -13.66 20.85 9.74
C LEU A 241 -14.53 21.98 9.17
N LYS A 242 -15.47 21.64 8.26
CA LYS A 242 -16.46 22.62 7.76
C LYS A 242 -17.40 23.09 8.86
N LEU A 243 -17.86 22.18 9.73
CA LEU A 243 -18.68 22.54 10.88
C LEU A 243 -17.91 23.44 11.86
N LYS A 244 -16.66 23.06 12.21
CA LYS A 244 -15.80 23.88 13.06
C LYS A 244 -15.65 25.30 12.53
N ALA A 245 -15.42 25.46 11.23
CA ALA A 245 -15.31 26.78 10.61
C ALA A 245 -16.58 27.61 10.74
N SER A 246 -17.77 27.01 10.87
CA SER A 246 -19.06 27.70 11.04
C SER A 246 -19.43 28.00 12.48
N ILE A 247 -18.99 27.16 13.44
CA ILE A 247 -19.34 27.32 14.87
C ILE A 247 -18.25 28.05 15.67
N GLY A 248 -17.06 28.25 15.10
CA GLY A 248 -15.93 28.91 15.79
C GLY A 248 -15.52 28.15 17.07
N GLU A 249 -15.32 28.90 18.16
CA GLU A 249 -14.93 28.38 19.46
C GLU A 249 -16.10 27.78 20.27
N GLU A 250 -17.33 27.83 19.76
CA GLU A 250 -18.50 27.25 20.43
C GLU A 250 -18.46 25.71 20.49
N TYR A 251 -17.46 25.08 19.87
CA TYR A 251 -17.28 23.62 19.95
C TYR A 251 -17.16 23.10 21.38
N GLU A 252 -16.73 23.92 22.34
CA GLU A 252 -16.68 23.56 23.76
C GLU A 252 -18.08 23.28 24.36
N HIS A 253 -19.12 23.86 23.77
CA HIS A 253 -20.51 23.68 24.20
C HIS A 253 -21.26 22.55 23.51
N ILE A 254 -20.56 21.79 22.61
CA ILE A 254 -21.15 20.65 21.93
C ILE A 254 -21.46 19.53 22.95
N GLY A 255 -22.73 19.18 23.04
CA GLY A 255 -23.16 18.07 23.91
C GLY A 255 -22.94 16.69 23.32
N ASN A 256 -23.11 16.54 22.00
CA ASN A 256 -23.01 15.26 21.32
C ASN A 256 -22.66 15.44 19.84
N VAL A 257 -21.86 14.54 19.30
CA VAL A 257 -21.49 14.46 17.87
C VAL A 257 -21.96 13.13 17.32
N ILE A 258 -22.92 13.16 16.41
CA ILE A 258 -23.44 11.96 15.75
C ILE A 258 -22.87 11.87 14.33
N ILE A 259 -22.16 10.79 14.04
CA ILE A 259 -21.57 10.53 12.73
C ILE A 259 -22.41 9.51 11.97
N LYS A 260 -23.04 9.93 10.88
CA LYS A 260 -23.72 9.04 9.94
C LYS A 260 -22.83 8.82 8.73
N THR A 261 -22.34 7.62 8.56
CA THR A 261 -21.38 7.26 7.50
C THR A 261 -21.72 5.88 6.90
N TYR A 262 -20.94 5.42 5.95
CA TYR A 262 -21.11 4.11 5.33
C TYR A 262 -20.49 3.00 6.20
N ASP A 263 -20.96 1.77 6.00
CA ASP A 263 -20.68 0.59 6.85
C ASP A 263 -19.18 0.38 7.15
N VAL A 264 -18.31 0.46 6.13
CA VAL A 264 -16.87 0.25 6.34
C VAL A 264 -16.26 1.34 7.22
N ALA A 265 -16.66 2.60 7.05
CA ALA A 265 -16.17 3.69 7.90
C ALA A 265 -16.71 3.58 9.34
N ALA A 266 -17.96 3.13 9.49
CA ALA A 266 -18.57 2.93 10.81
C ALA A 266 -17.88 1.83 11.65
N LYS A 267 -17.21 0.87 11.02
CA LYS A 267 -16.45 -0.19 11.72
C LYS A 267 -15.13 0.29 12.33
N HIS A 268 -14.72 1.53 12.05
CA HIS A 268 -13.56 2.16 12.67
C HIS A 268 -13.94 2.84 14.01
N ASP A 269 -14.64 2.12 14.88
CA ASP A 269 -15.30 2.60 16.10
C ASP A 269 -14.49 2.38 17.39
N ASN A 270 -13.16 2.32 17.29
CA ASN A 270 -12.29 2.18 18.45
C ASN A 270 -12.28 3.46 19.31
N TYR A 271 -12.95 3.43 20.46
CA TYR A 271 -12.99 4.52 21.44
C TYR A 271 -11.83 4.49 22.46
N ASN A 272 -10.88 3.58 22.32
CA ASN A 272 -9.77 3.43 23.28
C ASN A 272 -8.48 2.96 22.60
N PRO A 273 -7.97 3.71 21.62
CA PRO A 273 -6.73 3.37 20.92
C PRO A 273 -5.55 3.36 21.91
N LYS A 274 -4.70 2.34 21.82
CA LYS A 274 -3.56 2.13 22.72
C LYS A 274 -2.22 2.51 22.10
N ASN A 275 -2.19 2.70 20.80
CA ASN A 275 -1.00 3.08 20.05
C ASN A 275 -1.37 3.93 18.84
N VAL A 276 -0.35 4.47 18.16
CA VAL A 276 -0.53 5.36 17.00
C VAL A 276 -1.24 4.64 15.84
N GLU A 277 -0.99 3.37 15.64
CA GLU A 277 -1.61 2.61 14.54
C GLU A 277 -3.11 2.45 14.77
N GLU A 278 -3.54 2.15 15.99
CA GLU A 278 -4.96 2.14 16.36
C GLU A 278 -5.58 3.54 16.25
N LEU A 279 -4.85 4.58 16.66
CA LEU A 279 -5.32 5.96 16.59
C LEU A 279 -5.61 6.38 15.15
N LYS A 280 -4.71 6.07 14.21
CA LYS A 280 -4.89 6.35 12.78
C LYS A 280 -6.12 5.65 12.17
N GLN A 281 -6.63 4.62 12.81
CA GLN A 281 -7.82 3.87 12.40
C GLN A 281 -9.09 4.26 13.17
N SER A 282 -9.01 5.10 14.21
CA SER A 282 -10.14 5.45 15.05
C SER A 282 -10.94 6.64 14.49
N LEU A 283 -12.17 6.39 14.06
CA LEU A 283 -13.11 7.44 13.62
C LEU A 283 -13.48 8.42 14.75
N PRO A 284 -13.83 7.96 15.98
CA PRO A 284 -14.14 8.86 17.08
C PRO A 284 -13.00 9.83 17.39
N TYR A 285 -11.79 9.31 17.50
CA TYR A 285 -10.61 10.14 17.79
C TYR A 285 -10.23 11.06 16.64
N ALA A 286 -10.26 10.61 15.40
CA ALA A 286 -9.99 11.44 14.24
C ALA A 286 -10.93 12.66 14.19
N VAL A 287 -12.23 12.45 14.45
CA VAL A 287 -13.22 13.53 14.48
C VAL A 287 -13.02 14.44 15.69
N ALA A 288 -12.78 13.89 16.88
CA ALA A 288 -12.56 14.68 18.11
C ALA A 288 -11.32 15.57 18.00
N ILE A 289 -10.20 15.02 17.54
CA ILE A 289 -8.93 15.74 17.36
C ILE A 289 -9.14 16.88 16.35
N MET A 290 -9.74 16.60 15.20
CA MET A 290 -9.94 17.62 14.18
C MET A 290 -10.98 18.68 14.59
N LEU A 291 -11.93 18.33 15.42
CA LEU A 291 -12.87 19.29 16.00
C LEU A 291 -12.16 20.26 16.95
N VAL A 292 -11.24 19.76 17.78
CA VAL A 292 -10.52 20.58 18.77
C VAL A 292 -9.37 21.35 18.10
N CYS A 293 -8.47 20.65 17.41
CA CYS A 293 -7.24 21.25 16.87
C CYS A 293 -7.46 21.93 15.51
N GLY A 294 -8.34 21.40 14.66
CA GLY A 294 -8.57 21.89 13.30
C GLY A 294 -7.57 21.35 12.27
N GLU A 295 -6.37 21.10 12.68
CA GLU A 295 -5.30 20.45 11.91
C GLU A 295 -4.47 19.59 12.85
N ILE A 296 -3.74 18.65 12.29
CA ILE A 296 -2.84 17.79 13.04
C ILE A 296 -1.75 17.26 12.10
N ASP A 297 -0.54 17.23 12.58
CA ASP A 297 0.57 16.58 11.92
C ASP A 297 0.92 15.23 12.57
N LEU A 298 1.98 14.59 12.08
CA LEU A 298 2.40 13.27 12.57
C LEU A 298 3.10 13.32 13.91
N ASP A 299 3.81 14.41 14.17
CA ASP A 299 4.50 14.59 15.45
C ASP A 299 3.48 14.80 16.56
N ASP A 300 2.39 15.53 16.27
CA ASP A 300 1.25 15.70 17.18
C ASP A 300 0.60 14.35 17.52
N LEU A 301 0.36 13.49 16.52
CA LEU A 301 -0.23 12.16 16.75
C LEU A 301 0.66 11.28 17.66
N ASN A 302 1.97 11.31 17.44
CA ASN A 302 2.91 10.57 18.27
C ASN A 302 2.91 11.09 19.71
N GLN A 303 2.91 12.41 19.89
CA GLN A 303 2.87 13.05 21.22
C GLN A 303 1.59 12.73 21.98
N LEU A 304 0.44 12.67 21.31
CA LEU A 304 -0.84 12.32 21.95
C LEU A 304 -0.78 10.93 22.64
N ILE A 305 -0.10 9.98 22.01
CA ILE A 305 0.08 8.65 22.59
C ILE A 305 1.18 8.66 23.65
N GLU A 306 2.36 9.21 23.34
CA GLU A 306 3.54 9.16 24.19
C GLU A 306 3.32 9.83 25.56
N PHE A 307 2.61 10.95 25.57
CA PHE A 307 2.32 11.71 26.79
C PHE A 307 0.98 11.35 27.44
N GLY A 308 0.27 10.34 26.92
CA GLY A 308 -1.03 9.92 27.47
C GLY A 308 -2.11 11.00 27.35
N LEU A 309 -1.97 11.93 26.39
CA LEU A 309 -2.87 13.07 26.24
C LEU A 309 -4.21 12.70 25.59
N LEU A 310 -4.40 11.46 25.16
CA LEU A 310 -5.68 10.99 24.60
C LEU A 310 -6.84 11.15 25.58
N ASP A 311 -6.61 10.93 26.86
CA ASP A 311 -7.63 11.06 27.90
C ASP A 311 -8.06 12.53 28.10
N SER A 312 -7.26 13.49 27.66
CA SER A 312 -7.61 14.92 27.73
C SER A 312 -8.65 15.33 26.67
N TYR A 313 -8.88 14.51 25.65
CA TYR A 313 -9.90 14.74 24.63
C TYR A 313 -11.27 14.23 25.10
N SER A 314 -11.83 14.82 26.17
CA SER A 314 -13.18 14.51 26.66
C SER A 314 -14.27 14.66 25.58
N THR A 315 -13.95 15.31 24.46
CA THR A 315 -14.81 15.41 23.27
C THR A 315 -15.04 14.05 22.61
N VAL A 316 -14.16 13.06 22.82
CA VAL A 316 -14.35 11.69 22.29
C VAL A 316 -15.61 11.04 22.83
N ASP A 317 -15.90 11.22 24.11
CA ASP A 317 -17.09 10.65 24.76
C ASP A 317 -18.40 11.22 24.16
N LYS A 318 -18.31 12.34 23.42
CA LYS A 318 -19.44 12.98 22.75
C LYS A 318 -19.64 12.49 21.30
N VAL A 319 -18.73 11.67 20.77
CA VAL A 319 -18.80 11.13 19.41
C VAL A 319 -19.54 9.79 19.42
N ASN A 320 -20.62 9.69 18.63
CA ASN A 320 -21.47 8.49 18.52
C ASN A 320 -21.77 8.17 17.05
#